data_7b81be3b15d9766e20745acb65da79bb
#
_entry.id   7b81be3b15d9766e20745acb65da79bb
#
_cell.length_a   1.000
_cell.length_b   1.000
_cell.length_c   1.000
_cell.angle_alpha   90.00
_cell.angle_beta   90.00
_cell.angle_gamma   90.00
#
_symmetry.space_group_name_H-M   'P 1'
#
loop_
_entity.id
_entity.type
_entity.pdbx_description
1 polymer ?
#
loop_
_entity_poly.entity_id
_entity_poly.type
_entity_poly.pdbx_seq_one_letter_code
_entity_poly.pdbx_strand_id
1 'polypeptide(L)'
;MPELLRRTGWIKLFRSDATLADAVAELERARPYGVAGEVLDAKAIAAREPNLTGEFSGAVYLPTPGFVPDPGGLAKAYAALFKRKGGRFRVGDARTLQQEASGWRLAGPDGAVVAREAVVALGPWSDQVFRPLGYAIPLGVKRGYHLHLAPRGNAVLHHPVLDADLGYLLAPMNRGIRLTTGVEFARRDAAPTPIQVQRALPRAHRLFPLSEAVDAKPWIGARPCLPDMLPVIGRAPRHPSLWFDFGHQHHGLTLGPATGRLLAEMMTGETPFADPGPFAVERFG
;
A
#
# COMPACT_ATOMS: atom_id res chain seq x y z
N MET A 1 -14.28 10.64 -9.49
CA MET A 1 -13.65 9.65 -8.59
C MET A 1 -13.42 10.15 -7.15
N PRO A 2 -13.99 11.27 -6.71
CA PRO A 2 -13.84 11.72 -5.31
C PRO A 2 -14.41 10.71 -4.31
N GLU A 3 -15.40 9.92 -4.69
CA GLU A 3 -16.03 8.87 -3.88
C GLU A 3 -15.07 7.71 -3.49
N LEU A 4 -13.98 7.55 -4.23
CA LEU A 4 -12.98 6.51 -3.99
C LEU A 4 -11.91 6.93 -2.97
N LEU A 5 -11.90 8.18 -2.53
CA LEU A 5 -10.99 8.72 -1.54
C LEU A 5 -11.78 9.46 -0.46
N ARG A 6 -11.63 9.05 0.79
CA ARG A 6 -12.18 9.75 1.96
C ARG A 6 -11.08 10.50 2.68
N ARG A 7 -11.29 11.80 2.92
CA ARG A 7 -10.36 12.68 3.63
C ARG A 7 -10.89 12.96 5.03
N THR A 8 -10.81 11.96 5.90
CA THR A 8 -11.29 12.07 7.28
C THR A 8 -10.17 12.23 8.29
N GLY A 9 -8.91 12.15 7.84
CA GLY A 9 -7.78 12.05 8.73
C GLY A 9 -7.56 10.64 9.26
N TRP A 10 -6.69 10.53 10.26
CA TRP A 10 -6.22 9.28 10.86
C TRP A 10 -5.98 9.49 12.34
N ILE A 11 -6.41 8.54 13.19
CA ILE A 11 -6.19 8.54 14.63
C ILE A 11 -5.18 7.46 15.00
N LYS A 12 -4.13 7.83 15.74
CA LYS A 12 -3.20 6.90 16.41
C LYS A 12 -3.49 6.92 17.90
N LEU A 13 -3.96 5.83 18.48
CA LEU A 13 -4.24 5.66 19.89
C LEU A 13 -3.02 5.15 20.63
N PHE A 14 -2.80 5.68 21.84
CA PHE A 14 -1.72 5.31 22.74
C PHE A 14 -2.27 4.93 24.11
N ARG A 15 -1.76 3.84 24.69
CA ARG A 15 -2.24 3.27 25.96
C ARG A 15 -1.35 3.61 27.13
N SER A 16 -0.16 4.18 26.88
CA SER A 16 0.75 4.66 27.92
C SER A 16 1.18 6.09 27.66
N ASP A 17 1.46 6.83 28.74
CA ASP A 17 1.93 8.22 28.66
C ASP A 17 3.29 8.28 27.96
N ALA A 18 4.13 7.26 28.12
CA ALA A 18 5.45 7.19 27.50
C ALA A 18 5.34 7.11 25.96
N THR A 19 4.51 6.18 25.42
CA THR A 19 4.34 6.04 23.98
C THR A 19 3.60 7.24 23.37
N LEU A 20 2.68 7.87 24.11
CA LEU A 20 2.06 9.12 23.71
C LEU A 20 3.10 10.26 23.62
N ALA A 21 3.95 10.40 24.64
CA ALA A 21 4.99 11.44 24.67
C ALA A 21 5.98 11.29 23.49
N ASP A 22 6.39 10.07 23.16
CA ASP A 22 7.24 9.78 21.99
C ASP A 22 6.55 10.19 20.70
N ALA A 23 5.25 9.90 20.56
CA ALA A 23 4.47 10.25 19.38
C ALA A 23 4.26 11.76 19.24
N VAL A 24 4.09 12.47 20.37
CA VAL A 24 4.02 13.95 20.39
C VAL A 24 5.37 14.52 19.94
N ALA A 25 6.48 14.01 20.45
CA ALA A 25 7.81 14.45 20.03
C ALA A 25 8.07 14.18 18.54
N GLU A 26 7.59 13.04 18.00
CA GLU A 26 7.61 12.75 16.57
C GLU A 26 6.81 13.78 15.77
N LEU A 27 5.60 14.10 16.22
CA LEU A 27 4.74 15.10 15.59
C LEU A 27 5.40 16.48 15.55
N GLU A 28 6.01 16.91 16.66
CA GLU A 28 6.70 18.20 16.71
C GLU A 28 7.90 18.26 15.74
N ARG A 29 8.66 17.17 15.61
CA ARG A 29 9.74 17.06 14.60
C ARG A 29 9.21 17.11 13.17
N ALA A 30 7.98 16.66 12.94
CA ALA A 30 7.37 16.61 11.61
C ALA A 30 6.71 17.95 11.19
N ARG A 31 6.36 18.83 12.15
CA ARG A 31 5.70 20.13 11.88
C ARG A 31 6.46 21.01 10.88
N PRO A 32 7.79 21.19 10.95
CA PRO A 32 8.54 22.00 9.98
C PRO A 32 8.42 21.47 8.54
N TYR A 33 8.05 20.21 8.36
CA TYR A 33 7.82 19.58 7.06
C TYR A 33 6.35 19.65 6.60
N GLY A 34 5.52 20.46 7.26
CA GLY A 34 4.12 20.66 6.89
C GLY A 34 3.15 19.59 7.42
N VAL A 35 3.58 18.76 8.36
CA VAL A 35 2.69 17.77 8.98
C VAL A 35 1.84 18.46 10.05
N ALA A 36 0.52 18.54 9.80
CA ALA A 36 -0.45 19.00 10.79
C ALA A 36 -0.90 17.81 11.65
N GLY A 37 -1.07 18.06 12.94
CA GLY A 37 -1.59 17.07 13.88
C GLY A 37 -2.04 17.69 15.19
N GLU A 38 -2.95 16.99 15.88
CA GLU A 38 -3.53 17.37 17.17
C GLU A 38 -3.32 16.25 18.17
N VAL A 39 -3.02 16.60 19.42
CA VAL A 39 -3.02 15.65 20.52
C VAL A 39 -4.42 15.64 21.13
N LEU A 40 -5.01 14.47 21.26
CA LEU A 40 -6.37 14.28 21.77
C LEU A 40 -6.34 13.63 23.15
N ASP A 41 -7.07 14.20 24.09
CA ASP A 41 -7.42 13.57 25.34
C ASP A 41 -8.61 12.59 25.17
N ALA A 42 -8.98 11.88 26.24
CA ALA A 42 -10.08 10.91 26.22
C ALA A 42 -11.42 11.52 25.77
N LYS A 43 -11.70 12.79 26.18
CA LYS A 43 -12.93 13.50 25.80
C LYS A 43 -12.95 13.82 24.29
N ALA A 44 -11.83 14.29 23.77
CA ALA A 44 -11.69 14.61 22.35
C ALA A 44 -11.71 13.35 21.46
N ILE A 45 -11.16 12.23 21.95
CA ILE A 45 -11.28 10.92 21.29
C ILE A 45 -12.74 10.49 21.21
N ALA A 46 -13.46 10.50 22.35
CA ALA A 46 -14.87 10.12 22.43
C ALA A 46 -15.77 11.01 21.55
N ALA A 47 -15.46 12.30 21.43
CA ALA A 47 -16.19 13.21 20.57
C ALA A 47 -16.04 12.89 19.08
N ARG A 48 -14.85 12.43 18.65
CA ARG A 48 -14.57 12.06 17.26
C ARG A 48 -15.03 10.64 16.90
N GLU A 49 -14.87 9.72 17.86
CA GLU A 49 -15.17 8.29 17.72
C GLU A 49 -15.99 7.79 18.91
N PRO A 50 -17.30 8.10 18.95
CA PRO A 50 -18.16 7.78 20.09
C PRO A 50 -18.29 6.28 20.39
N ASN A 51 -17.99 5.43 19.41
CA ASN A 51 -18.10 3.98 19.53
C ASN A 51 -16.78 3.30 19.93
N LEU A 52 -15.68 4.05 20.11
CA LEU A 52 -14.46 3.47 20.66
C LEU A 52 -14.62 3.24 22.17
N THR A 53 -14.11 2.10 22.60
CA THR A 53 -14.15 1.67 24.01
C THR A 53 -12.74 1.34 24.50
N GLY A 54 -12.50 1.60 25.79
CA GLY A 54 -11.21 1.32 26.43
C GLY A 54 -10.58 2.56 27.06
N GLU A 55 -9.47 2.34 27.74
CA GLU A 55 -8.68 3.38 28.36
C GLU A 55 -7.48 3.70 27.47
N PHE A 56 -7.24 4.99 27.29
CA PHE A 56 -6.16 5.53 26.48
C PHE A 56 -5.51 6.70 27.23
N SER A 57 -4.18 6.77 27.21
CA SER A 57 -3.45 7.97 27.65
C SER A 57 -3.71 9.14 26.72
N GLY A 58 -4.02 8.88 25.46
CA GLY A 58 -4.37 9.88 24.47
C GLY A 58 -4.25 9.36 23.04
N ALA A 59 -4.35 10.28 22.10
CA ALA A 59 -4.18 9.99 20.69
C ALA A 59 -3.48 11.13 19.94
N VAL A 60 -2.90 10.82 18.80
CA VAL A 60 -2.48 11.81 17.79
C VAL A 60 -3.45 11.70 16.62
N TYR A 61 -4.13 12.78 16.30
CA TYR A 61 -4.96 12.91 15.12
C TYR A 61 -4.22 13.66 14.03
N LEU A 62 -4.15 13.07 12.85
CA LEU A 62 -3.58 13.66 11.65
C LEU A 62 -4.75 14.00 10.70
N PRO A 63 -5.09 15.28 10.46
CA PRO A 63 -6.26 15.67 9.67
C PRO A 63 -6.07 15.50 8.16
N THR A 64 -4.84 15.58 7.68
CA THR A 64 -4.53 15.61 6.24
C THR A 64 -4.64 14.25 5.53
N PRO A 65 -4.24 13.11 6.12
CA PRO A 65 -4.31 11.83 5.44
C PRO A 65 -5.73 11.46 5.01
N GLY A 66 -5.82 10.87 3.83
CA GLY A 66 -7.04 10.21 3.37
C GLY A 66 -6.85 8.70 3.29
N PHE A 67 -7.93 7.99 3.06
CA PHE A 67 -7.90 6.55 2.81
C PHE A 67 -8.83 6.16 1.67
N VAL A 68 -8.55 5.01 1.07
CA VAL A 68 -9.33 4.43 -0.02
C VAL A 68 -10.24 3.34 0.56
N PRO A 69 -11.56 3.55 0.63
CA PRO A 69 -12.48 2.58 1.23
C PRO A 69 -12.71 1.34 0.36
N ASP A 70 -12.36 1.40 -0.92
CA ASP A 70 -12.36 0.28 -1.86
C ASP A 70 -11.12 0.31 -2.77
N PRO A 71 -9.98 -0.27 -2.34
CA PRO A 71 -8.76 -0.34 -3.16
C PRO A 71 -8.95 -1.09 -4.48
N GLY A 72 -9.78 -2.13 -4.49
CA GLY A 72 -10.11 -2.87 -5.71
C GLY A 72 -10.90 -2.04 -6.70
N GLY A 73 -11.87 -1.26 -6.21
CA GLY A 73 -12.64 -0.30 -7.00
C GLY A 73 -11.75 0.78 -7.60
N LEU A 74 -10.81 1.32 -6.83
CA LEU A 74 -9.85 2.30 -7.34
C LEU A 74 -8.98 1.72 -8.47
N ALA A 75 -8.43 0.52 -8.31
CA ALA A 75 -7.65 -0.14 -9.36
C ALA A 75 -8.49 -0.37 -10.64
N LYS A 76 -9.74 -0.82 -10.49
CA LYS A 76 -10.68 -0.97 -11.62
C LYS A 76 -10.99 0.36 -12.30
N ALA A 77 -11.12 1.45 -11.54
CA ALA A 77 -11.37 2.78 -12.09
C ALA A 77 -10.18 3.29 -12.91
N TYR A 78 -8.93 3.05 -12.47
CA TYR A 78 -7.72 3.33 -13.27
C TYR A 78 -7.70 2.49 -14.54
N ALA A 79 -7.98 1.19 -14.48
CA ALA A 79 -8.04 0.33 -15.65
C ALA A 79 -9.11 0.79 -16.65
N ALA A 80 -10.28 1.22 -16.16
CA ALA A 80 -11.33 1.78 -16.99
C ALA A 80 -10.91 3.11 -17.64
N LEU A 81 -10.23 3.99 -16.90
CA LEU A 81 -9.68 5.24 -17.44
C LEU A 81 -8.64 4.97 -18.53
N PHE A 82 -7.74 4.02 -18.30
CA PHE A 82 -6.74 3.59 -19.28
C PHE A 82 -7.40 3.14 -20.61
N LYS A 83 -8.43 2.29 -20.51
CA LYS A 83 -9.20 1.84 -21.67
C LYS A 83 -9.89 3.00 -22.41
N ARG A 84 -10.53 3.93 -21.69
CA ARG A 84 -11.15 5.11 -22.29
C ARG A 84 -10.17 6.02 -23.02
N LYS A 85 -8.90 6.04 -22.57
CA LYS A 85 -7.81 6.77 -23.23
C LYS A 85 -7.17 5.98 -24.40
N GLY A 86 -7.77 4.86 -24.85
CA GLY A 86 -7.30 4.05 -25.96
C GLY A 86 -6.33 2.93 -25.56
N GLY A 87 -6.01 2.77 -24.28
CA GLY A 87 -5.18 1.68 -23.79
C GLY A 87 -5.87 0.31 -23.92
N ARG A 88 -5.09 -0.74 -24.13
CA ARG A 88 -5.59 -2.11 -24.23
C ARG A 88 -5.15 -2.94 -23.04
N PHE A 89 -6.11 -3.55 -22.34
CA PHE A 89 -5.83 -4.51 -21.28
C PHE A 89 -5.85 -5.93 -21.85
N ARG A 90 -4.77 -6.68 -21.62
CA ARG A 90 -4.63 -8.09 -22.02
C ARG A 90 -4.08 -8.91 -20.88
N VAL A 91 -4.42 -10.18 -20.83
CA VAL A 91 -3.80 -11.15 -19.92
C VAL A 91 -2.60 -11.77 -20.65
N GLY A 92 -1.51 -11.98 -19.92
CA GLY A 92 -0.29 -12.59 -20.46
C GLY A 92 0.58 -13.16 -19.35
N ASP A 93 1.58 -13.95 -19.72
CA ASP A 93 2.58 -14.45 -18.78
C ASP A 93 3.84 -13.58 -18.85
N ALA A 94 4.05 -12.76 -17.83
CA ALA A 94 5.18 -11.84 -17.75
C ALA A 94 6.54 -12.56 -17.80
N ARG A 95 6.62 -13.84 -17.41
CA ARG A 95 7.85 -14.65 -17.48
C ARG A 95 8.30 -14.93 -18.91
N THR A 96 7.41 -14.73 -19.89
CA THR A 96 7.70 -14.89 -21.30
C THR A 96 8.22 -13.61 -21.97
N LEU A 97 8.47 -12.55 -21.19
CA LEU A 97 9.01 -11.31 -21.73
C LEU A 97 10.40 -11.55 -22.33
N GLN A 98 10.55 -11.26 -23.62
CA GLN A 98 11.77 -11.45 -24.38
C GLN A 98 12.10 -10.19 -25.17
N GLN A 99 13.41 -9.88 -25.25
CA GLN A 99 13.89 -8.80 -26.10
C GLN A 99 13.94 -9.28 -27.56
N GLU A 100 13.46 -8.46 -28.45
CA GLU A 100 13.59 -8.63 -29.92
C GLU A 100 14.42 -7.48 -30.51
N ALA A 101 14.76 -7.58 -31.79
CA ALA A 101 15.60 -6.58 -32.47
C ALA A 101 15.04 -5.15 -32.39
N SER A 102 13.70 -4.99 -32.35
CA SER A 102 13.01 -3.69 -32.36
C SER A 102 12.16 -3.42 -31.09
N GLY A 103 12.41 -4.13 -30.02
CA GLY A 103 11.64 -3.93 -28.79
C GLY A 103 11.45 -5.19 -27.96
N TRP A 104 10.24 -5.42 -27.46
CA TRP A 104 9.91 -6.46 -26.49
C TRP A 104 8.70 -7.26 -26.94
N ARG A 105 8.73 -8.56 -26.70
CA ARG A 105 7.64 -9.50 -26.98
C ARG A 105 7.19 -10.20 -25.69
N LEU A 106 5.88 -10.34 -25.54
CA LEU A 106 5.24 -11.07 -24.44
C LEU A 106 4.22 -12.05 -25.00
N ALA A 107 4.20 -13.29 -24.53
CA ALA A 107 3.18 -14.25 -24.90
C ALA A 107 1.89 -14.04 -24.11
N GLY A 108 0.75 -14.21 -24.78
CA GLY A 108 -0.58 -14.18 -24.18
C GLY A 108 -1.50 -15.21 -24.83
N PRO A 109 -2.66 -15.52 -24.22
CA PRO A 109 -3.59 -16.53 -24.74
C PRO A 109 -4.15 -16.18 -26.12
N ASP A 110 -4.28 -14.88 -26.42
CA ASP A 110 -4.79 -14.37 -27.70
C ASP A 110 -3.66 -14.03 -28.69
N GLY A 111 -2.48 -14.62 -28.53
CA GLY A 111 -1.29 -14.34 -29.30
C GLY A 111 -0.28 -13.41 -28.62
N ALA A 112 0.89 -13.27 -29.21
CA ALA A 112 1.93 -12.44 -28.65
C ALA A 112 1.64 -10.94 -28.80
N VAL A 113 2.09 -10.16 -27.82
CA VAL A 113 2.12 -8.69 -27.88
C VAL A 113 3.56 -8.26 -28.13
N VAL A 114 3.77 -7.42 -29.13
CA VAL A 114 5.06 -6.78 -29.41
C VAL A 114 4.92 -5.28 -29.16
N ALA A 115 5.91 -4.69 -28.50
CA ALA A 115 5.96 -3.26 -28.21
C ALA A 115 7.40 -2.76 -28.29
N ARG A 116 7.58 -1.48 -28.61
CA ARG A 116 8.92 -0.85 -28.64
C ARG A 116 9.54 -0.78 -27.25
N GLU A 117 8.71 -0.57 -26.22
CA GLU A 117 9.12 -0.40 -24.84
C GLU A 117 8.30 -1.31 -23.92
N ALA A 118 8.92 -1.77 -22.85
CA ALA A 118 8.25 -2.54 -21.81
C ALA A 118 8.51 -1.95 -20.42
N VAL A 119 7.52 -2.03 -19.55
CA VAL A 119 7.62 -1.63 -18.14
C VAL A 119 7.35 -2.84 -17.25
N VAL A 120 8.28 -3.17 -16.37
CA VAL A 120 8.09 -4.19 -15.34
C VAL A 120 7.50 -3.51 -14.10
N ALA A 121 6.19 -3.64 -13.91
CA ALA A 121 5.44 -3.08 -12.79
C ALA A 121 4.66 -4.18 -12.03
N LEU A 122 5.33 -5.33 -11.77
CA LEU A 122 4.71 -6.56 -11.27
C LEU A 122 4.73 -6.68 -9.74
N GLY A 123 5.11 -5.60 -9.03
CA GLY A 123 5.17 -5.60 -7.57
C GLY A 123 6.06 -6.75 -7.05
N PRO A 124 5.53 -7.63 -6.16
CA PRO A 124 6.33 -8.70 -5.57
C PRO A 124 6.71 -9.83 -6.54
N TRP A 125 6.20 -9.84 -7.77
CA TRP A 125 6.56 -10.80 -8.81
C TRP A 125 7.55 -10.24 -9.83
N SER A 126 8.04 -9.02 -9.69
CA SER A 126 9.00 -8.41 -10.60
C SER A 126 10.30 -9.20 -10.72
N ASP A 127 10.69 -9.93 -9.67
CA ASP A 127 11.85 -10.82 -9.65
C ASP A 127 11.78 -11.95 -10.69
N GLN A 128 10.58 -12.37 -11.08
CA GLN A 128 10.39 -13.40 -12.11
C GLN A 128 10.76 -12.91 -13.51
N VAL A 129 10.86 -11.60 -13.72
CA VAL A 129 11.26 -10.99 -14.97
C VAL A 129 12.70 -10.46 -14.92
N PHE A 130 13.03 -9.68 -13.90
CA PHE A 130 14.35 -9.04 -13.89
C PHE A 130 15.51 -10.02 -13.59
N ARG A 131 15.30 -11.10 -12.80
CA ARG A 131 16.36 -12.09 -12.53
C ARG A 131 16.81 -12.87 -13.76
N PRO A 132 15.91 -13.42 -14.59
CA PRO A 132 16.29 -14.04 -15.86
C PRO A 132 17.04 -13.09 -16.82
N LEU A 133 16.77 -11.78 -16.74
CA LEU A 133 17.49 -10.74 -17.48
C LEU A 133 18.84 -10.36 -16.83
N GLY A 134 19.23 -11.04 -15.77
CA GLY A 134 20.54 -10.89 -15.12
C GLY A 134 20.63 -9.77 -14.08
N TYR A 135 19.54 -9.15 -13.64
CA TYR A 135 19.55 -8.14 -12.57
C TYR A 135 19.53 -8.79 -11.19
N ALA A 136 20.41 -8.34 -10.30
CA ALA A 136 20.56 -8.84 -8.93
C ALA A 136 19.92 -7.88 -7.89
N ILE A 137 18.70 -7.40 -8.17
CA ILE A 137 17.99 -6.48 -7.29
C ILE A 137 17.53 -7.23 -6.03
N PRO A 138 17.82 -6.73 -4.80
CA PRO A 138 17.51 -7.41 -3.54
C PRO A 138 16.04 -7.27 -3.15
N LEU A 139 15.12 -7.64 -4.05
CA LEU A 139 13.68 -7.61 -3.81
C LEU A 139 13.28 -8.73 -2.86
N GLY A 140 12.87 -8.35 -1.67
CA GLY A 140 12.28 -9.24 -0.67
C GLY A 140 10.76 -9.13 -0.62
N VAL A 141 10.13 -10.02 0.17
CA VAL A 141 8.69 -10.03 0.38
C VAL A 141 8.38 -9.96 1.86
N LYS A 142 7.51 -9.02 2.23
CA LYS A 142 6.85 -8.97 3.54
C LYS A 142 5.37 -9.21 3.35
N ARG A 143 4.81 -10.21 4.04
CA ARG A 143 3.37 -10.52 3.89
C ARG A 143 2.56 -9.79 4.95
N GLY A 144 1.33 -9.41 4.62
CA GLY A 144 0.40 -8.77 5.54
C GLY A 144 -0.99 -9.35 5.39
N TYR A 145 -1.74 -9.32 6.48
CA TYR A 145 -3.10 -9.86 6.55
C TYR A 145 -4.12 -8.78 6.86
N HIS A 146 -5.33 -8.98 6.37
CA HIS A 146 -6.48 -8.26 6.86
C HIS A 146 -7.73 -9.15 6.89
N LEU A 147 -8.71 -8.74 7.71
CA LEU A 147 -10.03 -9.34 7.81
C LEU A 147 -11.08 -8.24 7.87
N HIS A 148 -12.16 -8.37 7.12
CA HIS A 148 -13.31 -7.47 7.27
C HIS A 148 -14.30 -8.04 8.27
N LEU A 149 -14.81 -7.18 9.14
CA LEU A 149 -15.79 -7.49 10.18
C LEU A 149 -17.00 -6.56 10.02
N ALA A 150 -18.17 -7.07 10.27
CA ALA A 150 -19.35 -6.23 10.34
C ALA A 150 -19.32 -5.40 11.64
N PRO A 151 -19.76 -4.15 11.64
CA PRO A 151 -20.02 -3.42 12.89
C PRO A 151 -21.21 -4.06 13.60
N ARG A 152 -21.22 -3.98 14.95
CA ARG A 152 -22.35 -4.46 15.75
C ARG A 152 -23.39 -3.35 15.87
N GLY A 153 -24.64 -3.67 15.55
CA GLY A 153 -25.75 -2.71 15.61
C GLY A 153 -25.49 -1.50 14.71
N ASN A 154 -25.69 -0.31 15.26
CA ASN A 154 -25.52 0.96 14.55
C ASN A 154 -24.13 1.61 14.80
N ALA A 155 -23.14 0.85 15.25
CA ALA A 155 -21.80 1.40 15.50
C ALA A 155 -21.14 1.86 14.20
N VAL A 156 -20.63 3.08 14.21
CA VAL A 156 -19.93 3.68 13.05
C VAL A 156 -18.50 4.03 13.46
N LEU A 157 -17.55 3.64 12.66
CA LEU A 157 -16.16 4.09 12.73
C LEU A 157 -15.99 5.20 11.68
N HIS A 158 -15.60 6.39 12.11
CA HIS A 158 -15.50 7.56 11.23
C HIS A 158 -14.11 7.71 10.60
N HIS A 159 -13.06 7.29 11.33
CA HIS A 159 -11.67 7.42 10.93
C HIS A 159 -10.98 6.07 10.91
N PRO A 160 -9.91 5.89 10.11
CA PRO A 160 -8.93 4.83 10.37
C PRO A 160 -8.29 5.05 11.74
N VAL A 161 -8.31 4.02 12.57
CA VAL A 161 -7.81 4.05 13.97
C VAL A 161 -6.73 3.01 14.13
N LEU A 162 -5.49 3.46 14.38
CA LEU A 162 -4.35 2.62 14.72
C LEU A 162 -4.21 2.53 16.25
N ASP A 163 -4.32 1.35 16.81
CA ASP A 163 -3.83 1.06 18.16
C ASP A 163 -2.31 0.87 18.05
N ALA A 164 -1.55 1.93 18.39
CA ALA A 164 -0.12 1.96 18.14
C ALA A 164 0.65 0.97 19.02
N ASP A 165 0.23 0.82 20.28
CA ASP A 165 0.88 -0.07 21.24
C ASP A 165 0.58 -1.54 20.96
N LEU A 166 -0.57 -1.86 20.39
CA LEU A 166 -0.97 -3.23 20.08
C LEU A 166 -0.74 -3.62 18.61
N GLY A 167 -0.37 -2.66 17.76
CA GLY A 167 0.09 -2.90 16.39
C GLY A 167 -0.99 -3.38 15.42
N TYR A 168 -2.23 -2.90 15.55
CA TYR A 168 -3.29 -3.18 14.57
C TYR A 168 -4.10 -1.93 14.22
N LEU A 169 -4.67 -1.93 13.01
CA LEU A 169 -5.46 -0.84 12.45
C LEU A 169 -6.90 -1.31 12.22
N LEU A 170 -7.87 -0.51 12.63
CA LEU A 170 -9.26 -0.58 12.17
C LEU A 170 -9.51 0.52 11.15
N ALA A 171 -10.08 0.18 9.99
CA ALA A 171 -10.40 1.13 8.95
C ALA A 171 -11.83 0.94 8.43
N PRO A 172 -12.62 2.03 8.28
CA PRO A 172 -13.99 1.97 7.76
C PRO A 172 -13.98 1.79 6.24
N MET A 173 -14.16 0.55 5.79
CA MET A 173 -14.18 0.21 4.36
C MET A 173 -15.62 0.04 3.86
N ASN A 174 -15.82 0.03 2.55
CA ASN A 174 -17.14 -0.22 1.97
C ASN A 174 -17.71 -1.61 2.32
N ARG A 175 -16.84 -2.58 2.64
CA ARG A 175 -17.22 -3.94 3.02
C ARG A 175 -17.36 -4.17 4.53
N GLY A 176 -17.25 -3.13 5.35
CA GLY A 176 -17.26 -3.22 6.80
C GLY A 176 -15.98 -2.63 7.41
N ILE A 177 -15.67 -3.00 8.63
CA ILE A 177 -14.47 -2.55 9.34
C ILE A 177 -13.32 -3.52 9.00
N ARG A 178 -12.26 -3.01 8.38
CA ARG A 178 -11.06 -3.79 8.08
C ARG A 178 -10.12 -3.78 9.28
N LEU A 179 -9.89 -4.94 9.85
CA LEU A 179 -8.77 -5.18 10.77
C LEU A 179 -7.53 -5.53 9.95
N THR A 180 -6.50 -4.70 10.04
CA THR A 180 -5.18 -4.92 9.41
C THR A 180 -4.13 -5.04 10.50
N THR A 181 -3.19 -5.98 10.31
CA THR A 181 -2.13 -6.25 11.28
C THR A 181 -0.75 -5.97 10.66
N GLY A 182 0.31 -6.24 11.42
CA GLY A 182 1.69 -5.97 11.05
C GLY A 182 2.23 -6.77 9.85
N VAL A 183 3.43 -7.34 10.01
CA VAL A 183 4.20 -7.97 8.94
C VAL A 183 4.57 -9.39 9.31
N GLU A 184 4.46 -10.30 8.35
CA GLU A 184 4.98 -11.65 8.41
C GLU A 184 6.19 -11.77 7.47
N PHE A 185 7.29 -12.27 7.99
CA PHE A 185 8.48 -12.59 7.23
C PHE A 185 8.41 -14.06 6.78
N ALA A 186 8.01 -14.27 5.55
CA ALA A 186 7.93 -15.59 4.93
C ALA A 186 8.10 -15.48 3.41
N ARG A 187 8.37 -16.61 2.75
CA ARG A 187 8.39 -16.67 1.30
C ARG A 187 7.01 -16.30 0.74
N ARG A 188 6.98 -15.69 -0.47
CA ARG A 188 5.74 -15.26 -1.13
C ARG A 188 4.69 -16.36 -1.24
N ASP A 189 5.13 -17.57 -1.53
CA ASP A 189 4.34 -18.78 -1.78
C ASP A 189 4.15 -19.71 -0.55
N ALA A 190 4.71 -19.32 0.60
CA ALA A 190 4.54 -20.09 1.82
C ALA A 190 3.08 -20.12 2.28
N ALA A 191 2.68 -21.21 2.94
CA ALA A 191 1.33 -21.33 3.51
C ALA A 191 0.98 -20.13 4.41
N PRO A 192 -0.27 -19.63 4.40
CA PRO A 192 -0.70 -18.56 5.28
C PRO A 192 -0.64 -18.95 6.76
N THR A 193 -0.14 -18.04 7.61
CA THR A 193 -0.12 -18.17 9.07
C THR A 193 -0.69 -16.91 9.74
N PRO A 194 -2.03 -16.72 9.76
CA PRO A 194 -2.67 -15.48 10.19
C PRO A 194 -2.69 -15.25 11.71
N ILE A 195 -1.63 -15.66 12.42
CA ILE A 195 -1.50 -15.60 13.90
C ILE A 195 -1.68 -14.15 14.39
N GLN A 196 -1.17 -13.16 13.66
CA GLN A 196 -1.31 -11.76 14.05
C GLN A 196 -2.77 -11.30 14.06
N VAL A 197 -3.55 -11.71 13.05
CA VAL A 197 -5.00 -11.43 13.01
C VAL A 197 -5.71 -12.12 14.18
N GLN A 198 -5.39 -13.39 14.45
CA GLN A 198 -5.97 -14.14 15.56
C GLN A 198 -5.69 -13.49 16.92
N ARG A 199 -4.48 -12.93 17.12
CA ARG A 199 -4.11 -12.19 18.34
C ARG A 199 -4.74 -10.80 18.43
N ALA A 200 -4.90 -10.11 17.31
CA ALA A 200 -5.48 -8.78 17.27
C ALA A 200 -7.01 -8.79 17.40
N LEU A 201 -7.68 -9.83 16.89
CA LEU A 201 -9.15 -9.90 16.82
C LEU A 201 -9.85 -9.71 18.18
N PRO A 202 -9.47 -10.39 19.29
CA PRO A 202 -10.09 -10.16 20.60
C PRO A 202 -9.86 -8.74 21.12
N ARG A 203 -8.73 -8.12 20.77
CA ARG A 203 -8.40 -6.74 21.16
C ARG A 203 -9.22 -5.73 20.38
N ALA A 204 -9.38 -5.97 19.06
CA ALA A 204 -10.22 -5.17 18.18
C ALA A 204 -11.70 -5.18 18.65
N HIS A 205 -12.23 -6.33 19.06
CA HIS A 205 -13.58 -6.44 19.65
C HIS A 205 -13.74 -5.64 20.95
N ARG A 206 -12.66 -5.49 21.74
CA ARG A 206 -12.67 -4.65 22.93
C ARG A 206 -12.52 -3.16 22.62
N LEU A 207 -11.93 -2.82 21.47
CA LEU A 207 -11.74 -1.43 21.06
C LEU A 207 -12.98 -0.84 20.40
N PHE A 208 -13.66 -1.64 19.57
CA PHE A 208 -14.81 -1.19 18.78
C PHE A 208 -15.88 -2.29 18.72
N PRO A 209 -17.18 -1.95 18.71
CA PRO A 209 -18.25 -2.93 18.61
C PRO A 209 -18.24 -3.62 17.23
N LEU A 210 -17.56 -4.75 17.16
CA LEU A 210 -17.48 -5.60 15.98
C LEU A 210 -18.44 -6.80 16.11
N SER A 211 -18.91 -7.31 15.00
CA SER A 211 -19.71 -8.51 14.87
C SER A 211 -18.92 -9.58 14.09
N GLU A 212 -19.59 -10.36 13.27
CA GLU A 212 -19.01 -11.47 12.54
C GLU A 212 -18.04 -11.03 11.43
N ALA A 213 -17.15 -11.94 11.06
CA ALA A 213 -16.29 -11.75 9.92
C ALA A 213 -17.12 -11.76 8.61
N VAL A 214 -16.92 -10.77 7.77
CA VAL A 214 -17.51 -10.69 6.43
C VAL A 214 -16.77 -11.63 5.47
N ASP A 215 -15.46 -11.80 5.69
CA ASP A 215 -14.63 -12.70 4.88
C ASP A 215 -14.56 -14.08 5.54
N ALA A 216 -14.67 -15.15 4.76
CA ALA A 216 -14.58 -16.53 5.26
C ALA A 216 -13.19 -16.86 5.85
N LYS A 217 -12.16 -16.14 5.43
CA LYS A 217 -10.78 -16.26 5.92
C LYS A 217 -10.03 -14.94 5.75
N PRO A 218 -8.99 -14.67 6.56
CA PRO A 218 -8.15 -13.50 6.37
C PRO A 218 -7.52 -13.47 4.96
N TRP A 219 -7.58 -12.31 4.32
CA TRP A 219 -6.87 -12.07 3.08
C TRP A 219 -5.38 -11.86 3.37
N ILE A 220 -4.53 -12.34 2.46
CA ILE A 220 -3.08 -12.18 2.52
C ILE A 220 -2.57 -11.44 1.29
N GLY A 221 -1.64 -10.51 1.49
CA GLY A 221 -0.92 -9.80 0.43
C GLY A 221 0.57 -9.82 0.64
N ALA A 222 1.30 -9.90 -0.47
CA ALA A 222 2.75 -9.79 -0.51
C ALA A 222 3.15 -8.34 -0.82
N ARG A 223 4.04 -7.76 -0.03
CA ARG A 223 4.59 -6.41 -0.21
C ARG A 223 5.97 -6.52 -0.82
N PRO A 224 6.25 -5.87 -1.97
CA PRO A 224 7.57 -5.88 -2.59
C PRO A 224 8.51 -4.94 -1.83
N CYS A 225 9.47 -5.48 -1.12
CA CYS A 225 10.34 -4.70 -0.23
C CYS A 225 11.78 -4.68 -0.70
N LEU A 226 12.39 -3.51 -0.65
CA LEU A 226 13.81 -3.28 -0.89
C LEU A 226 14.49 -2.85 0.42
N PRO A 227 15.80 -3.12 0.61
CA PRO A 227 16.47 -2.83 1.89
C PRO A 227 16.48 -1.36 2.28
N ASP A 228 16.60 -0.47 1.30
CA ASP A 228 16.61 0.99 1.44
C ASP A 228 15.22 1.63 1.55
N MET A 229 14.16 0.83 1.46
CA MET A 229 12.77 1.26 1.50
C MET A 229 12.32 2.15 0.32
N LEU A 230 13.14 2.36 -0.70
CA LEU A 230 12.81 3.11 -1.91
C LEU A 230 12.39 2.17 -3.05
N PRO A 231 11.41 2.54 -3.90
CA PRO A 231 11.07 1.77 -5.10
C PRO A 231 12.18 1.85 -6.15
N VAL A 232 12.18 0.92 -7.10
CA VAL A 232 12.97 1.02 -8.32
C VAL A 232 12.10 1.64 -9.41
N ILE A 233 12.51 2.81 -9.91
CA ILE A 233 11.81 3.55 -10.98
C ILE A 233 12.86 4.03 -11.98
N GLY A 234 12.70 3.69 -13.26
CA GLY A 234 13.59 4.16 -14.29
C GLY A 234 14.02 3.11 -15.31
N ARG A 235 15.02 3.45 -16.11
CA ARG A 235 15.56 2.57 -17.16
C ARG A 235 16.28 1.36 -16.60
N ALA A 236 16.14 0.25 -17.28
CA ALA A 236 17.00 -0.91 -17.12
C ALA A 236 18.34 -0.66 -17.84
N PRO A 237 19.49 -0.56 -17.14
CA PRO A 237 20.73 -0.05 -17.77
C PRO A 237 21.31 -0.96 -18.85
N ARG A 238 21.04 -2.27 -18.80
CA ARG A 238 21.59 -3.25 -19.74
C ARG A 238 20.63 -3.68 -20.83
N HIS A 239 19.36 -3.23 -20.78
CA HIS A 239 18.34 -3.63 -21.74
C HIS A 239 17.64 -2.39 -22.29
N PRO A 240 17.96 -1.97 -23.52
CA PRO A 240 17.31 -0.83 -24.15
C PRO A 240 15.79 -0.96 -24.14
N SER A 241 15.12 0.16 -23.90
CA SER A 241 13.65 0.24 -23.92
C SER A 241 12.92 -0.64 -22.91
N LEU A 242 13.64 -1.11 -21.86
CA LEU A 242 13.06 -1.71 -20.67
C LEU A 242 13.07 -0.72 -19.51
N TRP A 243 11.98 -0.70 -18.78
CA TRP A 243 11.77 0.19 -17.63
C TRP A 243 11.27 -0.57 -16.42
N PHE A 244 11.54 -0.05 -15.23
CA PHE A 244 11.12 -0.60 -13.95
C PHE A 244 10.23 0.39 -13.20
N ASP A 245 9.17 -0.11 -12.55
CA ASP A 245 8.34 0.61 -11.59
C ASP A 245 7.78 -0.37 -10.56
N PHE A 246 8.59 -0.73 -9.56
CA PHE A 246 8.22 -1.70 -8.52
C PHE A 246 8.96 -1.47 -7.21
N GLY A 247 8.61 -2.23 -6.17
CA GLY A 247 9.32 -2.17 -4.89
C GLY A 247 8.73 -1.16 -3.89
N HIS A 248 7.49 -0.74 -4.08
CA HIS A 248 6.81 0.31 -3.31
C HIS A 248 6.43 -0.08 -1.87
N GLN A 249 6.91 -1.19 -1.34
CA GLN A 249 6.60 -1.65 0.01
C GLN A 249 5.09 -1.83 0.23
N HIS A 250 4.54 -1.19 1.26
CA HIS A 250 3.10 -1.12 1.54
C HIS A 250 2.44 0.15 0.97
N HIS A 251 3.18 0.97 0.22
CA HIS A 251 2.72 2.24 -0.32
C HIS A 251 2.33 2.20 -1.81
N GLY A 252 2.36 1.04 -2.46
CA GLY A 252 2.13 0.94 -3.91
C GLY A 252 0.81 1.54 -4.39
N LEU A 253 -0.28 1.40 -3.62
CA LEU A 253 -1.55 2.03 -3.97
C LEU A 253 -1.50 3.57 -3.85
N THR A 254 -0.83 4.07 -2.83
CA THR A 254 -0.69 5.52 -2.55
C THR A 254 0.26 6.19 -3.54
N LEU A 255 1.39 5.55 -3.81
CA LEU A 255 2.47 6.11 -4.63
C LEU A 255 2.27 5.86 -6.13
N GLY A 256 1.51 4.83 -6.52
CA GLY A 256 1.35 4.43 -7.92
C GLY A 256 1.04 5.58 -8.88
N PRO A 257 0.13 6.51 -8.57
CA PRO A 257 -0.12 7.66 -9.46
C PRO A 257 1.10 8.58 -9.64
N ALA A 258 1.86 8.82 -8.56
CA ALA A 258 3.04 9.69 -8.59
C ALA A 258 4.22 9.02 -9.31
N THR A 259 4.48 7.72 -9.00
CA THR A 259 5.58 6.98 -9.64
C THR A 259 5.29 6.68 -11.10
N GLY A 260 4.03 6.38 -11.43
CA GLY A 260 3.60 6.23 -12.81
C GLY A 260 3.74 7.53 -13.63
N ARG A 261 3.48 8.70 -13.01
CA ARG A 261 3.75 10.01 -13.63
C ARG A 261 5.24 10.23 -13.84
N LEU A 262 6.06 10.01 -12.80
CA LEU A 262 7.50 10.15 -12.86
C LEU A 262 8.09 9.29 -14.00
N LEU A 263 7.68 8.02 -14.05
CA LEU A 263 8.11 7.12 -15.12
C LEU A 263 7.66 7.58 -16.50
N ALA A 264 6.41 8.04 -16.64
CA ALA A 264 5.89 8.53 -17.93
C ALA A 264 6.68 9.74 -18.43
N GLU A 265 6.96 10.73 -17.57
CA GLU A 265 7.78 11.90 -17.91
C GLU A 265 9.19 11.47 -18.40
N MET A 266 9.81 10.51 -17.70
CA MET A 266 11.11 9.96 -18.15
C MET A 266 11.02 9.22 -19.50
N MET A 267 9.96 8.48 -19.76
CA MET A 267 9.76 7.72 -21.00
C MET A 267 9.47 8.64 -22.19
N THR A 268 8.79 9.76 -21.97
CA THR A 268 8.43 10.74 -23.02
C THR A 268 9.48 11.82 -23.23
N GLY A 269 10.54 11.86 -22.39
CA GLY A 269 11.58 12.90 -22.45
C GLY A 269 11.14 14.25 -21.87
N GLU A 270 10.05 14.25 -21.10
CA GLU A 270 9.63 15.43 -20.32
C GLU A 270 10.52 15.60 -19.09
N THR A 271 10.59 16.83 -18.57
CA THR A 271 11.32 17.06 -17.31
C THR A 271 10.58 16.41 -16.15
N PRO A 272 11.19 15.45 -15.45
CA PRO A 272 10.56 14.80 -14.30
C PRO A 272 10.22 15.80 -13.20
N PHE A 273 9.06 15.67 -12.59
CA PHE A 273 8.60 16.53 -11.48
C PHE A 273 9.41 16.33 -10.19
N ALA A 274 10.16 15.26 -10.09
CA ALA A 274 11.04 14.92 -8.98
C ALA A 274 12.33 14.30 -9.52
N ASP A 275 13.43 14.41 -8.76
CA ASP A 275 14.69 13.77 -9.11
C ASP A 275 14.53 12.24 -9.15
N PRO A 276 14.73 11.56 -10.29
CA PRO A 276 14.65 10.11 -10.40
C PRO A 276 15.90 9.38 -9.88
N GLY A 277 17.01 10.08 -9.68
CA GLY A 277 18.30 9.48 -9.30
C GLY A 277 18.24 8.54 -8.11
N PRO A 278 17.60 8.88 -6.98
CA PRO A 278 17.47 8.00 -5.82
C PRO A 278 16.71 6.70 -6.09
N PHE A 279 15.92 6.62 -7.17
CA PHE A 279 15.12 5.45 -7.52
C PHE A 279 15.76 4.57 -8.60
N ALA A 280 16.88 5.00 -9.16
CA ALA A 280 17.57 4.27 -10.21
C ALA A 280 18.04 2.89 -9.72
N VAL A 281 17.97 1.88 -10.61
CA VAL A 281 18.32 0.49 -10.28
C VAL A 281 19.82 0.31 -10.02
N GLU A 282 20.65 1.18 -10.60
CA GLU A 282 22.11 1.19 -10.49
C GLU A 282 22.60 1.32 -9.04
N ARG A 283 21.76 1.80 -8.13
CA ARG A 283 22.10 1.85 -6.68
C ARG A 283 22.27 0.46 -6.03
N PHE A 284 21.94 -0.60 -6.76
CA PHE A 284 22.16 -1.97 -6.32
C PHE A 284 23.34 -2.68 -7.05
N GLY A 285 24.09 -1.96 -7.88
CA GLY A 285 25.26 -2.47 -8.61
C GLY A 285 24.95 -2.97 -10.02
#